data_6e1bbadcce2bca6fc41a158a825bb429
#
_entry.id   6e1bbadcce2bca6fc41a158a825bb429
#
_cell.length_a   1.000
_cell.length_b   1.000
_cell.length_c   1.000
_cell.angle_alpha   90.00
_cell.angle_beta   90.00
_cell.angle_gamma   90.00
#
_symmetry.space_group_name_H-M   'P 1'
#
loop_
_entity.id
_entity.type
_entity.pdbx_description
1 polymer ?
#
loop_
_entity_poly.entity_id
_entity_poly.type
_entity_poly.pdbx_seq_one_letter_code
_entity_poly.pdbx_strand_id
1 'polypeptide(L)'
;MKWENIDSQVCSVARALAIVGERWTLLIIRDAFKGTRRFDEFYRNLGVTRHRLAERLSGLVEAGVMTRVPYCDRPVRYEYRLTRMGLGLYPVLMTLGNWVTCGWIRDRARLRNIGMQVVAKFPSPY
;
A
#
# COMPACT_ATOMS: atom_id res chain seq x y z
N MET A 1 -18.06 11.86 12.96
CA MET A 1 -17.32 11.93 11.68
C MET A 1 -17.71 10.72 10.84
N LYS A 2 -18.17 10.95 9.63
CA LYS A 2 -18.46 9.88 8.68
C LYS A 2 -17.26 9.64 7.78
N TRP A 3 -17.04 8.41 7.39
CA TRP A 3 -15.91 8.04 6.52
C TRP A 3 -15.94 8.78 5.17
N GLU A 4 -17.12 9.02 4.62
CA GLU A 4 -17.31 9.75 3.36
C GLU A 4 -16.79 11.19 3.39
N ASN A 5 -16.66 11.77 4.58
CA ASN A 5 -16.21 13.15 4.78
C ASN A 5 -14.83 13.24 5.42
N ILE A 6 -14.08 12.13 5.40
CA ILE A 6 -12.80 12.06 6.11
C ILE A 6 -11.72 12.96 5.49
N ASP A 7 -11.79 13.20 4.19
CA ASP A 7 -10.87 14.07 3.45
C ASP A 7 -11.03 15.55 3.80
N SER A 8 -12.21 15.95 4.26
CA SER A 8 -12.51 17.34 4.66
C SER A 8 -12.09 17.67 6.09
N GLN A 9 -11.58 16.69 6.83
CA GLN A 9 -11.16 16.90 8.22
C GLN A 9 -9.88 17.74 8.30
N VAL A 10 -9.77 18.54 9.36
CA VAL A 10 -8.56 19.33 9.64
C VAL A 10 -7.38 18.44 10.03
N CYS A 11 -7.66 17.28 10.63
CA CYS A 11 -6.65 16.33 11.08
C CYS A 11 -5.87 15.74 9.90
N SER A 12 -4.54 15.90 9.91
CA SER A 12 -3.65 15.35 8.87
C SER A 12 -3.70 13.84 8.78
N VAL A 13 -3.87 13.15 9.90
CA VAL A 13 -4.00 11.68 9.93
C VAL A 13 -5.29 11.25 9.23
N ALA A 14 -6.42 11.91 9.50
CA ALA A 14 -7.69 11.63 8.84
C ALA A 14 -7.61 11.86 7.33
N ARG A 15 -6.97 12.94 6.91
CA ARG A 15 -6.76 13.25 5.49
C ARG A 15 -5.84 12.25 4.79
N ALA A 16 -4.80 11.80 5.47
CA ALA A 16 -3.92 10.74 4.95
C ALA A 16 -4.70 9.43 4.78
N LEU A 17 -5.55 9.07 5.73
CA LEU A 17 -6.37 7.86 5.67
C LEU A 17 -7.42 7.91 4.55
N ALA A 18 -7.83 9.10 4.12
CA ALA A 18 -8.69 9.23 2.93
C ALA A 18 -8.01 8.66 1.67
N ILE A 19 -6.68 8.71 1.61
CA ILE A 19 -5.89 8.21 0.48
C ILE A 19 -5.47 6.75 0.70
N VAL A 20 -4.95 6.42 1.87
CA VAL A 20 -4.30 5.11 2.13
C VAL A 20 -5.05 4.22 3.12
N GLY A 21 -6.19 4.66 3.64
CA GLY A 21 -6.91 3.95 4.71
C GLY A 21 -7.79 2.80 4.25
N GLU A 22 -8.05 2.69 2.96
CA GLU A 22 -8.85 1.59 2.41
C GLU A 22 -8.06 0.28 2.42
N ARG A 23 -8.79 -0.83 2.52
CA ARG A 23 -8.18 -2.16 2.47
C ARG A 23 -7.33 -2.33 1.20
N TRP A 24 -6.24 -3.03 1.31
CA TRP A 24 -5.31 -3.37 0.25
C TRP A 24 -4.41 -2.23 -0.23
N THR A 25 -4.76 -0.96 0.01
CA THR A 25 -4.05 0.19 -0.52
C THR A 25 -2.57 0.20 -0.12
N LEU A 26 -2.27 0.08 1.18
CA LEU A 26 -0.88 0.05 1.64
C LEU A 26 -0.13 -1.21 1.20
N LEU A 27 -0.83 -2.33 1.02
CA LEU A 27 -0.23 -3.56 0.49
C LEU A 27 0.14 -3.42 -0.99
N ILE A 28 -0.67 -2.72 -1.77
CA ILE A 28 -0.35 -2.37 -3.17
C ILE A 28 0.90 -1.49 -3.21
N ILE A 29 0.97 -0.48 -2.36
CA ILE A 29 2.12 0.41 -2.27
C ILE A 29 3.38 -0.35 -1.84
N ARG A 30 3.26 -1.26 -0.87
CA ARG A 30 4.35 -2.16 -0.47
C ARG A 30 4.89 -2.96 -1.67
N ASP A 31 4.01 -3.55 -2.45
CA ASP A 31 4.40 -4.33 -3.63
C ASP A 31 5.06 -3.45 -4.70
N ALA A 32 4.56 -2.22 -4.87
CA ALA A 32 5.19 -1.25 -5.76
C ALA A 32 6.63 -0.92 -5.34
N PHE A 33 6.91 -0.80 -4.05
CA PHE A 33 8.27 -0.62 -3.52
C PHE A 33 9.16 -1.84 -3.76
N LYS A 34 8.57 -3.03 -3.85
CA LYS A 34 9.29 -4.27 -4.20
C LYS A 34 9.55 -4.41 -5.70
N GLY A 35 9.08 -3.49 -6.52
CA GLY A 35 9.27 -3.50 -7.95
C GLY A 35 8.10 -4.02 -8.77
N THR A 36 6.98 -4.37 -8.15
CA THR A 36 5.74 -4.75 -8.86
C THR A 36 5.20 -3.55 -9.63
N ARG A 37 4.89 -3.70 -10.90
CA ARG A 37 4.47 -2.61 -11.77
C ARG A 37 3.23 -2.89 -12.59
N ARG A 38 2.96 -4.16 -12.91
CA ARG A 38 1.85 -4.56 -13.79
C ARG A 38 0.65 -5.03 -13.00
N PHE A 39 -0.54 -4.78 -13.54
CA PHE A 39 -1.80 -5.18 -12.93
C PHE A 39 -1.84 -6.67 -12.56
N ASP A 40 -1.46 -7.54 -13.49
CA ASP A 40 -1.51 -8.99 -13.26
C ASP A 40 -0.54 -9.44 -12.16
N GLU A 41 0.59 -8.77 -11.99
CA GLU A 41 1.53 -9.05 -10.91
C GLU A 41 0.94 -8.69 -9.55
N PHE A 42 0.32 -7.51 -9.43
CA PHE A 42 -0.40 -7.12 -8.21
C PHE A 42 -1.52 -8.11 -7.90
N TYR A 43 -2.28 -8.50 -8.91
CA TYR A 43 -3.37 -9.44 -8.77
C TYR A 43 -2.90 -10.80 -8.23
N ARG A 44 -1.82 -11.34 -8.78
CA ARG A 44 -1.26 -12.62 -8.31
C ARG A 44 -0.69 -12.54 -6.90
N ASN A 45 -0.03 -11.43 -6.57
CA ASN A 45 0.62 -11.27 -5.28
C ASN A 45 -0.36 -11.08 -4.13
N LEU A 46 -1.46 -10.39 -4.38
CA LEU A 46 -2.36 -9.94 -3.31
C LEU A 46 -3.59 -10.85 -3.11
N GLY A 47 -4.02 -11.57 -4.15
CA GLY A 47 -5.22 -12.41 -4.06
C GLY A 47 -6.52 -11.63 -3.93
N VAL A 48 -6.50 -10.33 -4.22
CA VAL A 48 -7.68 -9.45 -4.23
C VAL A 48 -8.44 -9.63 -5.54
N THR A 49 -9.75 -9.31 -5.57
CA THR A 49 -10.52 -9.38 -6.82
C THR A 49 -10.02 -8.35 -7.83
N ARG A 50 -10.16 -8.65 -9.12
CA ARG A 50 -9.75 -7.73 -10.19
C ARG A 50 -10.45 -6.39 -10.11
N HIS A 51 -11.74 -6.38 -9.81
CA HIS A 51 -12.52 -5.16 -9.65
C HIS A 51 -11.99 -4.28 -8.52
N ARG A 52 -11.74 -4.88 -7.36
CA ARG A 52 -11.22 -4.15 -6.20
C ARG A 52 -9.81 -3.63 -6.43
N LEU A 53 -8.95 -4.43 -7.06
CA LEU A 53 -7.60 -4.00 -7.42
C LEU A 53 -7.64 -2.82 -8.41
N ALA A 54 -8.49 -2.88 -9.43
CA ALA A 54 -8.67 -1.80 -10.38
C ALA A 54 -9.14 -0.52 -9.70
N GLU A 55 -10.10 -0.60 -8.78
CA GLU A 55 -10.55 0.56 -7.99
C GLU A 55 -9.42 1.17 -7.16
N ARG A 56 -8.65 0.36 -6.47
CA ARG A 56 -7.56 0.83 -5.61
C ARG A 56 -6.44 1.48 -6.42
N LEU A 57 -6.03 0.85 -7.52
CA LEU A 57 -5.01 1.42 -8.42
C LEU A 57 -5.48 2.72 -9.05
N SER A 58 -6.73 2.77 -9.51
CA SER A 58 -7.34 3.97 -10.07
C SER A 58 -7.38 5.11 -9.05
N GLY A 59 -7.78 4.82 -7.82
CA GLY A 59 -7.80 5.79 -6.73
C GLY A 59 -6.41 6.33 -6.38
N LEU A 60 -5.40 5.48 -6.40
CA LEU A 60 -4.01 5.88 -6.15
C LEU A 60 -3.44 6.76 -7.28
N VAL A 61 -3.81 6.48 -8.52
CA VAL A 61 -3.44 7.33 -9.65
C VAL A 61 -4.13 8.68 -9.55
N GLU A 62 -5.41 8.71 -9.23
CA GLU A 62 -6.19 9.93 -9.07
C GLU A 62 -5.67 10.79 -7.92
N ALA A 63 -5.27 10.19 -6.82
CA ALA A 63 -4.68 10.87 -5.68
C ALA A 63 -3.23 11.37 -5.92
N GLY A 64 -2.60 10.97 -7.01
CA GLY A 64 -1.23 11.36 -7.32
C GLY A 64 -0.14 10.52 -6.64
N VAL A 65 -0.52 9.43 -5.99
CA VAL A 65 0.42 8.49 -5.34
C VAL A 65 1.12 7.61 -6.35
N MET A 66 0.40 7.22 -7.39
CA MET A 66 0.93 6.42 -8.49
C MET A 66 0.66 7.10 -9.83
N THR A 67 1.40 6.72 -10.83
CA THR A 67 1.18 7.12 -12.22
C THR A 67 1.09 5.88 -13.10
N ARG A 68 0.30 5.98 -14.15
CA ARG A 68 0.13 4.92 -15.14
C ARG A 68 0.93 5.26 -16.39
N VAL A 69 1.87 4.40 -16.74
CA VAL A 69 2.80 4.63 -17.85
C VAL A 69 2.62 3.52 -18.88
N PRO A 70 2.36 3.84 -20.18
CA PRO A 70 2.30 2.83 -21.21
C PRO A 70 3.68 2.20 -21.43
N TYR A 71 3.75 0.87 -21.54
CA TYR A 71 4.97 0.15 -21.86
C TYR A 71 4.88 -0.66 -23.15
N CYS A 72 3.69 -0.73 -23.74
CA CYS A 72 3.41 -1.44 -24.98
C CYS A 72 2.34 -0.70 -25.76
N ASP A 73 2.51 -0.58 -27.09
CA ASP A 73 1.62 0.23 -27.94
C ASP A 73 0.49 -0.59 -28.57
N ARG A 74 0.71 -1.89 -28.80
CA ARG A 74 -0.26 -2.74 -29.51
C ARG A 74 -0.34 -4.15 -28.90
N PRO A 75 -1.35 -4.48 -28.06
CA PRO A 75 -2.34 -3.58 -27.46
C PRO A 75 -1.69 -2.64 -26.43
N VAL A 76 -2.32 -1.50 -26.16
CA VAL A 76 -1.80 -0.57 -25.15
C VAL A 76 -1.86 -1.22 -23.78
N ARG A 77 -0.71 -1.32 -23.12
CA ARG A 77 -0.58 -1.87 -21.78
C ARG A 77 0.18 -0.89 -20.90
N TYR A 78 -0.20 -0.85 -19.62
CA TYR A 78 0.29 0.13 -18.68
C TYR A 78 1.03 -0.51 -17.52
N GLU A 79 2.02 0.21 -17.01
CA GLU A 79 2.66 -0.02 -15.73
C GLU A 79 2.20 1.02 -14.73
N TYR A 80 2.09 0.62 -13.48
CA TYR A 80 1.82 1.50 -12.36
C TYR A 80 3.13 1.76 -11.61
N ARG A 81 3.51 3.03 -11.51
CA ARG A 81 4.75 3.45 -10.86
C ARG A 81 4.44 4.44 -9.74
N LEU A 82 5.23 4.38 -8.68
CA LEU A 82 5.14 5.36 -7.60
C LEU A 82 5.63 6.73 -8.10
N THR A 83 4.85 7.76 -7.79
CA THR A 83 5.25 9.14 -7.97
C THR A 83 6.17 9.57 -6.83
N ARG A 84 6.69 10.81 -6.90
CA ARG A 84 7.43 11.39 -5.78
C ARG A 84 6.62 11.41 -4.49
N MET A 85 5.32 11.73 -4.58
CA MET A 85 4.39 11.66 -3.45
C MET A 85 4.27 10.23 -2.92
N GLY A 86 4.16 9.24 -3.81
CA GLY A 86 4.10 7.83 -3.44
C GLY A 86 5.37 7.33 -2.77
N LEU A 87 6.54 7.76 -3.25
CA LEU A 87 7.83 7.42 -2.64
C LEU A 87 7.94 7.94 -1.20
N GLY A 88 7.27 9.05 -0.89
CA GLY A 88 7.19 9.61 0.47
C GLY A 88 6.48 8.71 1.47
N LEU A 89 5.76 7.69 1.02
CA LEU A 89 5.11 6.70 1.89
C LEU A 89 6.05 5.60 2.39
N TYR A 90 7.28 5.56 1.92
CA TYR A 90 8.26 4.57 2.40
C TYR A 90 8.45 4.59 3.91
N PRO A 91 8.69 5.76 4.56
CA PRO A 91 8.79 5.83 6.02
C PRO A 91 7.52 5.37 6.74
N VAL A 92 6.34 5.62 6.16
CA VAL A 92 5.06 5.18 6.73
C VAL A 92 4.99 3.66 6.79
N LEU A 93 5.35 2.98 5.70
CA LEU A 93 5.39 1.51 5.64
C LEU A 93 6.40 0.93 6.61
N MET A 94 7.58 1.54 6.68
CA MET A 94 8.64 1.11 7.59
C MET A 94 8.21 1.25 9.05
N THR A 95 7.59 2.37 9.40
CA THR A 95 7.10 2.62 10.76
C THR A 95 5.96 1.69 11.13
N LEU A 96 5.04 1.40 10.21
CA LEU A 96 3.98 0.41 10.43
C LEU A 96 4.56 -0.98 10.71
N GLY A 97 5.51 -1.42 9.89
CA GLY A 97 6.19 -2.70 10.08
C GLY A 97 6.92 -2.77 11.42
N ASN A 98 7.65 -1.72 11.76
CA ASN A 98 8.37 -1.63 13.03
C ASN A 98 7.43 -1.61 14.23
N TRP A 99 6.30 -0.93 14.13
CA TRP A 99 5.30 -0.89 15.19
C TRP A 99 4.81 -2.29 15.54
N VAL A 100 4.45 -3.10 14.56
CA VAL A 100 4.04 -4.49 14.78
C VAL A 100 5.20 -5.32 15.33
N THR A 101 6.38 -5.21 14.72
CA THR A 101 7.55 -6.01 15.09
C THR A 101 8.07 -5.67 16.50
N CYS A 102 8.21 -4.40 16.84
CA CYS A 102 8.76 -3.97 18.12
C CYS A 102 7.72 -3.95 19.24
N GLY A 103 6.47 -3.61 18.93
CA GLY A 103 5.40 -3.50 19.92
C GLY A 103 4.82 -4.85 20.36
N TRP A 104 4.82 -5.85 19.47
CA TRP A 104 4.11 -7.11 19.66
C TRP A 104 5.02 -8.34 19.83
N ILE A 105 6.33 -8.20 19.60
CA ILE A 105 7.28 -9.33 19.76
C ILE A 105 7.35 -9.83 21.21
N ARG A 106 7.02 -9.00 22.18
CA ARG A 106 6.93 -9.44 23.59
C ARG A 106 5.84 -10.47 23.80
N ASP A 107 4.91 -10.60 22.85
CA ASP A 107 3.81 -11.60 22.93
C ASP A 107 3.84 -12.52 21.70
N ARG A 108 4.95 -13.27 21.57
CA ARG A 108 5.15 -14.25 20.49
C ARG A 108 4.04 -15.31 20.38
N ALA A 109 3.32 -15.57 21.46
CA ALA A 109 2.22 -16.52 21.46
C ALA A 109 1.00 -15.99 20.69
N ARG A 110 0.76 -14.69 20.75
CA ARG A 110 -0.37 -14.03 20.09
C ARG A 110 -0.18 -13.92 18.57
N LEU A 111 1.05 -13.71 18.13
CA LEU A 111 1.37 -13.59 16.69
C LEU A 111 1.23 -14.91 15.94
N ARG A 112 1.48 -16.06 16.61
CA ARG A 112 1.28 -17.39 16.02
C ARG A 112 -0.18 -17.70 15.71
N ASN A 113 -1.10 -17.16 16.53
CA ASN A 113 -2.54 -17.38 16.33
C ASN A 113 -3.15 -16.53 15.20
N ILE A 114 -2.44 -15.51 14.71
CA ILE A 114 -2.92 -14.62 13.64
C ILE A 114 -2.35 -15.02 12.27
N GLY A 115 -1.53 -16.08 12.21
CA GLY A 115 -0.92 -16.53 10.96
C GLY A 115 0.08 -15.54 10.34
N MET A 116 0.53 -14.57 11.11
CA MET A 116 1.53 -13.61 10.66
C MET A 116 2.92 -14.22 10.72
N GLN A 117 3.41 -14.70 9.60
CA GLN A 117 4.84 -14.89 9.42
C GLN A 117 5.49 -13.50 9.47
N VAL A 118 6.29 -13.30 10.51
CA VAL A 118 7.16 -12.13 10.60
C VAL A 118 8.14 -12.21 9.43
N VAL A 119 7.90 -11.46 8.39
CA VAL A 119 8.90 -11.26 7.34
C VAL A 119 9.99 -10.37 7.93
N ALA A 120 10.91 -11.00 8.64
CA ALA A 120 12.08 -10.36 9.19
C ALA A 120 13.04 -10.07 8.04
N LYS A 121 12.86 -8.97 7.32
CA LYS A 121 13.92 -8.37 6.49
C LYS A 121 13.51 -6.99 6.00
N PHE A 122 13.38 -6.07 6.95
CA PHE A 122 13.62 -4.68 6.61
C PHE A 122 14.90 -4.27 7.36
N PRO A 123 15.89 -3.70 6.68
CA PRO A 123 17.04 -3.16 7.40
C PRO A 123 16.55 -2.10 8.37
N SER A 124 17.05 -2.16 9.60
CA SER A 124 16.76 -1.15 10.62
C SER A 124 17.13 0.22 10.05
N PRO A 125 16.27 1.24 10.17
CA PRO A 125 16.59 2.59 9.74
C PRO A 125 17.55 3.32 10.72
N TYR A 126 18.05 2.63 11.73
CA TYR A 126 18.96 3.19 12.73
C TYR A 126 20.23 2.35 12.82
#